data_4dbc1671be17ff1a39d1cc1646c38bfa
#
_entry.id   4dbc1671be17ff1a39d1cc1646c38bfa
#
_cell.length_a   1.000
_cell.length_b   1.000
_cell.length_c   1.000
_cell.angle_alpha   90.00
_cell.angle_beta   90.00
_cell.angle_gamma   90.00
#
_symmetry.space_group_name_H-M   'P 1'
#
loop_
_entity.id
_entity.type
_entity.pdbx_description
1 polymer ?
#
loop_
_entity_poly.entity_id
_entity_poly.type
_entity_poly.pdbx_seq_one_letter_code
_entity_poly.pdbx_strand_id
1 'polypeptide(L)'
;MTKLWSVKEFCDITNLSIRTLHYYDKQNILSPTYKKGNGTRYYSYESLLTVQKITTLKYVGFDLKQIKQILSTSEFDLLKSLQLQEYALRDNIAQINKGIAIVEKGIEQYTKSGNIEWDTMGKMLNAFKISHHELTKEWAERNFSTQERGIFGDKEFQITKIDYMQPWIDLFTQSTIALRQNKDPYSPEV
;
A
#
# COMPACT_ATOMS: atom_id res chain seq x y z
N MET A 1 35.58 -6.92 -8.32
CA MET A 1 35.33 -5.60 -7.70
C MET A 1 33.83 -5.40 -7.61
N THR A 2 33.29 -5.21 -6.41
CA THR A 2 31.84 -4.96 -6.20
C THR A 2 31.53 -3.57 -6.70
N LYS A 3 30.62 -3.41 -7.65
CA LYS A 3 30.17 -2.13 -8.17
C LYS A 3 29.55 -1.30 -7.05
N LEU A 4 29.99 -0.06 -6.90
CA LEU A 4 29.42 0.91 -5.98
C LEU A 4 28.78 2.04 -6.79
N TRP A 5 27.58 2.44 -6.38
CA TRP A 5 26.86 3.58 -6.93
C TRP A 5 26.93 4.78 -6.00
N SER A 6 27.18 5.94 -6.53
CA SER A 6 27.00 7.19 -5.79
C SER A 6 25.53 7.38 -5.36
N VAL A 7 25.28 8.24 -4.39
CA VAL A 7 23.90 8.51 -3.93
C VAL A 7 22.98 8.93 -5.08
N LYS A 8 23.48 9.69 -6.06
CA LYS A 8 22.68 10.14 -7.21
C LYS A 8 22.30 8.96 -8.10
N GLU A 9 23.29 8.17 -8.54
CA GLU A 9 23.06 6.98 -9.37
C GLU A 9 22.13 5.98 -8.67
N PHE A 10 22.28 5.83 -7.35
CA PHE A 10 21.44 4.92 -6.56
C PHE A 10 19.99 5.42 -6.45
N CYS A 11 19.78 6.74 -6.34
CA CYS A 11 18.45 7.34 -6.42
C CYS A 11 17.80 7.10 -7.78
N ASP A 12 18.56 7.27 -8.87
CA ASP A 12 18.07 7.07 -10.24
C ASP A 12 17.62 5.60 -10.46
N ILE A 13 18.38 4.63 -9.92
CA ILE A 13 18.04 3.20 -10.03
C ILE A 13 16.82 2.83 -9.16
N THR A 14 16.75 3.37 -7.94
CA THR A 14 15.74 2.95 -6.94
C THR A 14 14.48 3.80 -6.94
N ASN A 15 14.48 4.90 -7.68
CA ASN A 15 13.45 5.96 -7.64
C ASN A 15 13.19 6.51 -6.21
N LEU A 16 14.21 6.45 -5.36
CA LEU A 16 14.16 7.04 -4.02
C LEU A 16 14.78 8.44 -4.03
N SER A 17 14.25 9.33 -3.19
CA SER A 17 14.87 10.64 -2.99
C SER A 17 16.13 10.53 -2.12
N ILE A 18 17.09 11.45 -2.30
CA ILE A 18 18.27 11.59 -1.43
C ILE A 18 17.82 11.75 0.04
N ARG A 19 16.73 12.49 0.27
CA ARG A 19 16.15 12.69 1.61
C ARG A 19 15.69 11.37 2.21
N THR A 20 15.07 10.51 1.42
CA THR A 20 14.62 9.17 1.86
C THR A 20 15.82 8.29 2.23
N LEU A 21 16.88 8.28 1.42
CA LEU A 21 18.09 7.51 1.72
C LEU A 21 18.79 8.02 3.01
N HIS A 22 18.86 9.33 3.20
CA HIS A 22 19.39 9.90 4.44
C HIS A 22 18.51 9.56 5.65
N TYR A 23 17.22 9.53 5.47
CA TYR A 23 16.29 9.13 6.52
C TYR A 23 16.47 7.65 6.90
N TYR A 24 16.60 6.77 5.92
CA TYR A 24 16.86 5.35 6.16
C TYR A 24 18.21 5.10 6.83
N ASP A 25 19.25 5.83 6.44
CA ASP A 25 20.58 5.81 7.12
C ASP A 25 20.44 6.23 8.59
N LYS A 26 19.74 7.34 8.86
CA LYS A 26 19.49 7.83 10.22
C LYS A 26 18.69 6.87 11.09
N GLN A 27 17.74 6.14 10.49
CA GLN A 27 16.92 5.14 11.19
C GLN A 27 17.61 3.77 11.31
N ASN A 28 18.82 3.62 10.79
CA ASN A 28 19.54 2.34 10.70
C ASN A 28 18.71 1.24 10.02
N ILE A 29 17.99 1.60 8.93
CA ILE A 29 17.25 0.68 8.09
C ILE A 29 18.08 0.33 6.85
N LEU A 30 18.73 1.33 6.25
CA LEU A 30 19.64 1.20 5.13
C LEU A 30 20.79 2.17 5.29
N SER A 31 21.98 1.66 5.57
CA SER A 31 23.20 2.46 5.63
C SER A 31 23.99 2.37 4.33
N PRO A 32 24.72 3.43 3.93
CA PRO A 32 25.62 3.35 2.79
C PRO A 32 26.73 2.34 3.07
N THR A 33 27.11 1.61 2.02
CA THR A 33 28.20 0.62 2.08
C THR A 33 29.55 1.29 2.34
N TYR A 34 29.73 2.51 1.79
CA TYR A 34 30.94 3.29 1.96
C TYR A 34 30.63 4.78 2.05
N LYS A 35 31.32 5.47 2.96
CA LYS A 35 31.32 6.95 3.07
C LYS A 35 32.73 7.46 2.81
N LYS A 36 32.89 8.29 1.78
CA LYS A 36 34.16 8.96 1.49
C LYS A 36 34.43 10.04 2.54
N GLY A 37 35.69 10.41 2.73
CA GLY A 37 36.09 11.41 3.73
C GLY A 37 35.40 12.78 3.59
N ASN A 38 34.94 13.15 2.40
CA ASN A 38 34.12 14.34 2.13
C ASN A 38 32.62 14.15 2.41
N GLY A 39 32.21 13.05 3.02
CA GLY A 39 30.81 12.74 3.34
C GLY A 39 29.99 12.12 2.20
N THR A 40 30.56 11.95 1.00
CA THR A 40 29.85 11.31 -0.13
C THR A 40 29.56 9.85 0.20
N ARG A 41 28.30 9.44 -0.03
CA ARG A 41 27.78 8.10 0.24
C ARG A 41 27.79 7.25 -1.03
N TYR A 42 28.11 5.98 -0.86
CA TYR A 42 28.09 4.97 -1.92
C TYR A 42 27.35 3.73 -1.44
N TYR A 43 26.62 3.10 -2.35
CA TYR A 43 25.76 1.95 -2.11
C TYR A 43 26.18 0.79 -3.00
N SER A 44 26.07 -0.44 -2.48
CA SER A 44 26.40 -1.67 -3.20
C SER A 44 25.15 -2.37 -3.71
N TYR A 45 25.34 -3.50 -4.41
CA TYR A 45 24.26 -4.39 -4.82
C TYR A 45 23.44 -4.88 -3.61
N GLU A 46 24.08 -5.17 -2.48
CA GLU A 46 23.38 -5.57 -1.25
C GLU A 46 22.44 -4.48 -0.73
N SER A 47 22.85 -3.22 -0.88
CA SER A 47 21.97 -2.09 -0.57
C SER A 47 20.75 -2.06 -1.49
N LEU A 48 20.90 -2.42 -2.77
CA LEU A 48 19.79 -2.51 -3.72
C LEU A 48 18.80 -3.62 -3.33
N LEU A 49 19.29 -4.80 -2.94
CA LEU A 49 18.45 -5.88 -2.42
C LEU A 49 17.69 -5.46 -1.17
N THR A 50 18.33 -4.70 -0.30
CA THR A 50 17.68 -4.17 0.91
C THR A 50 16.58 -3.17 0.55
N VAL A 51 16.81 -2.27 -0.42
CA VAL A 51 15.77 -1.34 -0.90
C VAL A 51 14.59 -2.10 -1.49
N GLN A 52 14.85 -3.16 -2.27
CA GLN A 52 13.77 -4.00 -2.83
C GLN A 52 12.89 -4.57 -1.71
N LYS A 53 13.49 -5.14 -0.65
CA LYS A 53 12.76 -5.65 0.50
C LYS A 53 11.94 -4.56 1.22
N ILE A 54 12.57 -3.40 1.47
CA ILE A 54 11.88 -2.26 2.09
C ILE A 54 10.68 -1.83 1.26
N THR A 55 10.86 -1.71 -0.06
CA THR A 55 9.80 -1.26 -0.97
C THR A 55 8.63 -2.23 -0.98
N THR A 56 8.90 -3.53 -1.05
CA THR A 56 7.86 -4.58 -0.99
C THR A 56 7.10 -4.52 0.34
N LEU A 57 7.81 -4.49 1.46
CA LEU A 57 7.18 -4.45 2.78
C LEU A 57 6.34 -3.17 2.98
N LYS A 58 6.84 -2.02 2.50
CA LYS A 58 6.05 -0.77 2.51
C LYS A 58 4.80 -0.88 1.65
N TYR A 59 4.92 -1.48 0.47
CA TYR A 59 3.79 -1.64 -0.44
C TYR A 59 2.67 -2.46 0.18
N VAL A 60 2.99 -3.50 0.94
CA VAL A 60 2.00 -4.32 1.66
C VAL A 60 1.58 -3.74 3.02
N GLY A 61 2.05 -2.54 3.37
CA GLY A 61 1.53 -1.74 4.48
C GLY A 61 2.34 -1.78 5.77
N PHE A 62 3.52 -2.40 5.80
CA PHE A 62 4.36 -2.37 6.99
C PHE A 62 4.90 -0.97 7.27
N ASP A 63 4.89 -0.57 8.52
CA ASP A 63 5.58 0.64 8.96
C ASP A 63 7.10 0.43 9.02
N LEU A 64 7.85 1.53 9.10
CA LEU A 64 9.31 1.46 9.08
C LEU A 64 9.91 0.76 10.32
N LYS A 65 9.21 0.77 11.44
CA LYS A 65 9.66 0.07 12.65
C LYS A 65 9.54 -1.44 12.46
N GLN A 66 8.41 -1.90 11.93
CA GLN A 66 8.17 -3.29 11.58
C GLN A 66 9.16 -3.77 10.50
N ILE A 67 9.36 -2.97 9.44
CA ILE A 67 10.33 -3.27 8.38
C ILE A 67 11.72 -3.47 8.97
N LYS A 68 12.17 -2.57 9.85
CA LYS A 68 13.48 -2.69 10.51
C LYS A 68 13.59 -4.00 11.30
N GLN A 69 12.54 -4.39 12.02
CA GLN A 69 12.51 -5.65 12.77
C GLN A 69 12.58 -6.87 11.85
N ILE A 70 11.77 -6.87 10.77
CA ILE A 70 11.77 -7.96 9.76
C ILE A 70 13.14 -8.10 9.10
N LEU A 71 13.75 -6.98 8.69
CA LEU A 71 15.07 -6.99 8.06
C LEU A 71 16.20 -7.44 9.00
N SER A 72 15.98 -7.36 10.32
CA SER A 72 16.94 -7.87 11.31
C SER A 72 16.89 -9.39 11.47
N THR A 73 15.81 -10.04 11.01
CA THR A 73 15.73 -11.50 10.95
C THR A 73 16.43 -12.02 9.69
N SER A 74 17.11 -13.15 9.79
CA SER A 74 17.74 -13.79 8.63
C SER A 74 16.74 -14.51 7.72
N GLU A 75 15.48 -14.62 8.14
CA GLU A 75 14.45 -15.42 7.49
C GLU A 75 13.75 -14.71 6.33
N PHE A 76 13.72 -13.37 6.34
CA PHE A 76 13.14 -12.57 5.25
C PHE A 76 14.19 -12.30 4.18
N ASP A 77 14.37 -13.26 3.28
CA ASP A 77 15.31 -13.17 2.16
C ASP A 77 14.72 -12.48 0.92
N LEU A 78 15.48 -12.43 -0.18
CA LEU A 78 15.05 -11.85 -1.43
C LEU A 78 13.91 -12.66 -2.06
N LEU A 79 13.95 -13.98 -1.99
CA LEU A 79 12.93 -14.84 -2.60
C LEU A 79 11.56 -14.60 -1.96
N LYS A 80 11.49 -14.58 -0.63
CA LYS A 80 10.25 -14.25 0.09
C LYS A 80 9.75 -12.86 -0.26
N SER A 81 10.65 -11.88 -0.40
CA SER A 81 10.28 -10.52 -0.79
C SER A 81 9.66 -10.48 -2.19
N LEU A 82 10.23 -11.20 -3.16
CA LEU A 82 9.71 -11.27 -4.53
C LEU A 82 8.37 -12.01 -4.59
N GLN A 83 8.21 -13.10 -3.85
CA GLN A 83 6.95 -13.83 -3.74
C GLN A 83 5.84 -12.96 -3.13
N LEU A 84 6.17 -12.19 -2.10
CA LEU A 84 5.25 -11.23 -1.49
C LEU A 84 4.83 -10.15 -2.49
N GLN A 85 5.77 -9.62 -3.26
CA GLN A 85 5.48 -8.63 -4.28
C GLN A 85 4.59 -9.19 -5.40
N GLU A 86 4.87 -10.41 -5.87
CA GLU A 86 4.04 -11.07 -6.87
C GLU A 86 2.61 -11.27 -6.37
N TYR A 87 2.46 -11.78 -5.14
CA TYR A 87 1.15 -11.97 -4.52
C TYR A 87 0.36 -10.66 -4.45
N ALA A 88 1.00 -9.60 -3.95
CA ALA A 88 0.37 -8.29 -3.82
C ALA A 88 -0.09 -7.72 -5.18
N LEU A 89 0.70 -7.90 -6.23
CA LEU A 89 0.33 -7.49 -7.59
C LEU A 89 -0.84 -8.31 -8.15
N ARG A 90 -0.87 -9.62 -7.91
CA ARG A 90 -1.99 -10.49 -8.34
C ARG A 90 -3.29 -10.12 -7.63
N ASP A 91 -3.23 -9.82 -6.34
CA ASP A 91 -4.41 -9.37 -5.60
C ASP A 91 -4.93 -8.03 -6.13
N ASN A 92 -4.05 -7.08 -6.41
CA ASN A 92 -4.47 -5.82 -7.04
C ASN A 92 -5.17 -6.05 -8.38
N ILE A 93 -4.68 -6.96 -9.22
CA ILE A 93 -5.33 -7.32 -10.47
C ILE A 93 -6.74 -7.88 -10.19
N ALA A 94 -6.89 -8.73 -9.19
CA ALA A 94 -8.20 -9.29 -8.82
C ALA A 94 -9.17 -8.20 -8.33
N GLN A 95 -8.70 -7.24 -7.53
CA GLN A 95 -9.51 -6.11 -7.06
C GLN A 95 -9.91 -5.16 -8.22
N ILE A 96 -8.96 -4.87 -9.12
CA ILE A 96 -9.23 -4.06 -10.32
C ILE A 96 -10.28 -4.75 -11.19
N ASN A 97 -10.16 -6.04 -11.43
CA ASN A 97 -11.14 -6.80 -12.24
C ASN A 97 -12.53 -6.80 -11.59
N LYS A 98 -12.62 -6.91 -10.26
CA LYS A 98 -13.91 -6.76 -9.55
C LYS A 98 -14.50 -5.36 -9.75
N GLY A 99 -13.65 -4.32 -9.68
CA GLY A 99 -14.05 -2.94 -9.94
C GLY A 99 -14.61 -2.76 -11.36
N ILE A 100 -13.90 -3.28 -12.35
CA ILE A 100 -14.31 -3.25 -13.76
C ILE A 100 -15.70 -3.91 -13.93
N ALA A 101 -15.89 -5.12 -13.40
CA ALA A 101 -17.16 -5.83 -13.50
C ALA A 101 -18.35 -5.06 -12.89
N ILE A 102 -18.11 -4.34 -11.79
CA ILE A 102 -19.12 -3.49 -11.16
C ILE A 102 -19.48 -2.30 -12.07
N VAL A 103 -18.48 -1.67 -12.69
CA VAL A 103 -18.69 -0.54 -13.61
C VAL A 103 -19.42 -1.01 -14.88
N GLU A 104 -19.04 -2.17 -15.45
CA GLU A 104 -19.71 -2.77 -16.60
C GLU A 104 -21.20 -3.05 -16.30
N LYS A 105 -21.50 -3.58 -15.11
CA LYS A 105 -22.89 -3.75 -14.67
C LYS A 105 -23.65 -2.42 -14.60
N GLY A 106 -23.01 -1.36 -14.08
CA GLY A 106 -23.60 -0.02 -14.07
C GLY A 106 -23.89 0.53 -15.47
N ILE A 107 -22.97 0.35 -16.41
CA ILE A 107 -23.13 0.73 -17.81
C ILE A 107 -24.31 -0.02 -18.42
N GLU A 108 -24.41 -1.34 -18.19
CA GLU A 108 -25.52 -2.15 -18.68
C GLU A 108 -26.89 -1.68 -18.15
N GLN A 109 -26.99 -1.42 -16.85
CA GLN A 109 -28.20 -0.91 -16.22
C GLN A 109 -28.61 0.45 -16.82
N TYR A 110 -27.66 1.37 -16.92
CA TYR A 110 -27.92 2.71 -17.47
C TYR A 110 -28.36 2.64 -18.94
N THR A 111 -27.72 1.80 -19.76
CA THR A 111 -28.04 1.65 -21.17
C THR A 111 -29.46 1.07 -21.37
N LYS A 112 -29.88 0.16 -20.47
CA LYS A 112 -31.21 -0.50 -20.58
C LYS A 112 -32.36 0.35 -20.05
N SER A 113 -32.14 1.07 -18.96
CA SER A 113 -33.22 1.74 -18.20
C SER A 113 -33.04 3.25 -18.03
N GLY A 114 -31.92 3.81 -18.46
CA GLY A 114 -31.55 5.22 -18.17
C GLY A 114 -31.26 5.47 -16.68
N ASN A 115 -31.16 4.41 -15.88
CA ASN A 115 -30.93 4.53 -14.42
C ASN A 115 -29.97 3.44 -13.93
N ILE A 116 -29.32 3.69 -12.79
CA ILE A 116 -28.45 2.73 -12.10
C ILE A 116 -29.05 2.47 -10.72
N GLU A 117 -29.16 1.19 -10.34
CA GLU A 117 -29.60 0.81 -9.00
C GLU A 117 -28.67 1.37 -7.92
N TRP A 118 -29.23 1.83 -6.81
CA TRP A 118 -28.47 2.40 -5.70
C TRP A 118 -27.38 1.47 -5.17
N ASP A 119 -27.64 0.17 -5.07
CA ASP A 119 -26.64 -0.83 -4.66
C ASP A 119 -25.45 -0.88 -5.62
N THR A 120 -25.75 -0.86 -6.94
CA THR A 120 -24.71 -0.83 -7.98
C THR A 120 -23.92 0.48 -7.92
N MET A 121 -24.60 1.62 -7.76
CA MET A 121 -23.95 2.93 -7.60
C MET A 121 -23.02 2.96 -6.38
N GLY A 122 -23.49 2.47 -5.23
CA GLY A 122 -22.68 2.37 -4.01
C GLY A 122 -21.43 1.48 -4.20
N LYS A 123 -21.59 0.36 -4.90
CA LYS A 123 -20.45 -0.52 -5.23
C LYS A 123 -19.48 0.13 -6.21
N MET A 124 -19.94 0.90 -7.20
CA MET A 124 -19.11 1.65 -8.14
C MET A 124 -18.28 2.70 -7.41
N LEU A 125 -18.87 3.47 -6.50
CA LEU A 125 -18.14 4.46 -5.69
C LEU A 125 -17.04 3.80 -4.83
N ASN A 126 -17.29 2.60 -4.32
CA ASN A 126 -16.33 1.82 -3.56
C ASN A 126 -15.27 1.11 -4.43
N ALA A 127 -15.56 0.86 -5.71
CA ALA A 127 -14.62 0.19 -6.62
C ALA A 127 -13.34 0.99 -6.86
N PHE A 128 -13.38 2.31 -6.73
CA PHE A 128 -12.20 3.18 -6.81
C PHE A 128 -11.38 3.23 -5.52
N LYS A 129 -11.91 2.70 -4.41
CA LYS A 129 -11.11 2.44 -3.23
C LYS A 129 -10.22 1.24 -3.54
N ILE A 130 -9.10 1.47 -4.24
CA ILE A 130 -8.04 0.49 -4.34
C ILE A 130 -7.57 0.27 -2.91
N SER A 131 -8.17 -0.72 -2.26
CA SER A 131 -7.82 -1.06 -0.91
C SER A 131 -6.36 -1.47 -0.92
N HIS A 132 -5.58 -0.82 -0.08
CA HIS A 132 -4.27 -1.34 0.25
C HIS A 132 -4.47 -2.80 0.69
N HIS A 133 -3.60 -3.62 0.19
CA HIS A 133 -3.57 -5.05 0.31
C HIS A 133 -3.84 -5.52 1.75
N GLU A 134 -4.94 -6.18 1.98
CA GLU A 134 -5.16 -6.93 3.22
C GLU A 134 -4.44 -8.27 3.09
N LEU A 135 -3.27 -8.38 3.70
CA LEU A 135 -2.63 -9.67 3.88
C LEU A 135 -3.56 -10.54 4.73
N THR A 136 -4.11 -11.59 4.15
CA THR A 136 -4.92 -12.51 4.92
C THR A 136 -4.06 -13.21 5.96
N LYS A 137 -4.63 -13.52 7.12
CA LYS A 137 -3.97 -14.27 8.18
C LYS A 137 -3.35 -15.57 7.63
N GLU A 138 -4.07 -16.29 6.79
CA GLU A 138 -3.62 -17.53 6.16
C GLU A 138 -2.39 -17.32 5.27
N TRP A 139 -2.32 -16.21 4.56
CA TRP A 139 -1.15 -15.89 3.76
C TRP A 139 0.05 -15.54 4.64
N ALA A 140 -0.16 -14.77 5.72
CA ALA A 140 0.89 -14.45 6.67
C ALA A 140 1.44 -15.74 7.36
N GLU A 141 0.57 -16.69 7.69
CA GLU A 141 0.97 -17.98 8.27
C GLU A 141 1.81 -18.84 7.33
N ARG A 142 1.60 -18.75 6.03
CA ARG A 142 2.37 -19.52 5.03
C ARG A 142 3.74 -18.92 4.71
N ASN A 143 3.86 -17.59 4.79
CA ASN A 143 5.02 -16.87 4.27
C ASN A 143 5.91 -16.27 5.35
N PHE A 144 5.43 -16.15 6.59
CA PHE A 144 6.20 -15.61 7.72
C PHE A 144 6.35 -16.66 8.83
N SER A 145 7.55 -16.73 9.41
CA SER A 145 7.83 -17.53 10.59
C SER A 145 7.04 -17.04 11.80
N THR A 146 6.94 -17.86 12.83
CA THR A 146 6.30 -17.50 14.11
C THR A 146 6.94 -16.26 14.73
N GLN A 147 8.26 -16.10 14.59
CA GLN A 147 9.00 -14.94 15.08
C GLN A 147 8.63 -13.68 14.30
N GLU A 148 8.59 -13.74 12.98
CA GLU A 148 8.19 -12.62 12.12
C GLU A 148 6.72 -12.25 12.38
N ARG A 149 5.83 -13.24 12.56
CA ARG A 149 4.42 -13.00 12.91
C ARG A 149 4.25 -12.35 14.28
N GLY A 150 5.09 -12.68 15.24
CA GLY A 150 5.12 -12.01 16.55
C GLY A 150 5.44 -10.51 16.47
N ILE A 151 6.13 -10.07 15.40
CA ILE A 151 6.38 -8.64 15.13
C ILE A 151 5.09 -7.89 14.75
N PHE A 152 4.14 -8.60 14.12
CA PHE A 152 2.86 -8.02 13.69
C PHE A 152 1.90 -7.80 14.86
N GLY A 153 2.09 -8.51 15.98
CA GLY A 153 1.17 -8.54 17.12
C GLY A 153 -0.16 -9.22 16.75
N ASP A 154 -0.97 -9.53 17.77
CA ASP A 154 -2.35 -10.04 17.60
C ASP A 154 -3.34 -8.98 17.11
N LYS A 155 -2.87 -7.78 16.82
CA LYS A 155 -3.69 -6.76 16.17
C LYS A 155 -3.93 -7.20 14.74
N GLU A 156 -5.18 -7.42 14.39
CA GLU A 156 -5.63 -7.46 13.01
C GLU A 156 -4.78 -6.50 12.20
N PHE A 157 -4.31 -6.96 11.04
CA PHE A 157 -3.52 -6.19 10.09
C PHE A 157 -4.37 -4.99 9.61
N GLN A 158 -4.63 -4.06 10.52
CA GLN A 158 -5.27 -2.80 10.20
C GLN A 158 -4.19 -1.89 9.63
N ILE A 159 -3.98 -2.02 8.34
CA ILE A 159 -3.37 -0.96 7.56
C ILE A 159 -4.23 0.28 7.84
N THR A 160 -3.59 1.32 8.34
CA THR A 160 -4.26 2.60 8.55
C THR A 160 -4.75 3.06 7.18
N LYS A 161 -5.99 2.70 6.84
CA LYS A 161 -6.68 3.23 5.67
C LYS A 161 -6.77 4.73 5.87
N ILE A 162 -5.95 5.49 5.17
CA ILE A 162 -6.29 6.88 4.93
C ILE A 162 -7.46 6.82 3.96
N ASP A 163 -8.64 6.73 4.50
CA ASP A 163 -9.88 6.66 3.73
C ASP A 163 -10.25 8.06 3.26
N TYR A 164 -9.67 8.47 2.14
CA TYR A 164 -10.00 9.74 1.50
C TYR A 164 -11.45 9.80 1.01
N MET A 165 -12.12 8.65 0.90
CA MET A 165 -13.49 8.59 0.36
C MET A 165 -14.56 8.54 1.46
N GLN A 166 -14.21 8.14 2.70
CA GLN A 166 -15.21 8.04 3.77
C GLN A 166 -15.96 9.35 4.02
N PRO A 167 -15.30 10.53 4.06
CA PRO A 167 -16.01 11.80 4.19
C PRO A 167 -17.02 12.06 3.06
N TRP A 168 -16.68 11.66 1.82
CA TRP A 168 -17.58 11.78 0.67
C TRP A 168 -18.76 10.82 0.76
N ILE A 169 -18.52 9.58 1.18
CA ILE A 169 -19.58 8.57 1.38
C ILE A 169 -20.54 9.01 2.46
N ASP A 170 -20.02 9.51 3.57
CA ASP A 170 -20.83 10.02 4.67
C ASP A 170 -21.67 11.22 4.21
N LEU A 171 -21.08 12.15 3.45
CA LEU A 171 -21.79 13.28 2.87
C LEU A 171 -22.91 12.83 1.92
N PHE A 172 -22.63 11.92 0.98
CA PHE A 172 -23.63 11.38 0.06
C PHE A 172 -24.73 10.60 0.77
N THR A 173 -24.37 9.85 1.82
CA THR A 173 -25.34 9.11 2.64
C THR A 173 -26.26 10.07 3.38
N GLN A 174 -25.71 11.09 4.02
CA GLN A 174 -26.48 12.13 4.73
C GLN A 174 -27.37 12.92 3.77
N SER A 175 -26.84 13.32 2.62
CA SER A 175 -27.62 14.02 1.60
C SER A 175 -28.80 13.17 1.09
N THR A 176 -28.58 11.85 0.89
CA THR A 176 -29.64 10.92 0.48
C THR A 176 -30.71 10.77 1.55
N ILE A 177 -30.32 10.70 2.84
CA ILE A 177 -31.25 10.65 3.97
C ILE A 177 -32.07 11.95 4.03
N ALA A 178 -31.42 13.10 3.88
CA ALA A 178 -32.08 14.40 3.90
C ALA A 178 -33.09 14.56 2.75
N LEU A 179 -32.73 14.12 1.53
CA LEU A 179 -33.65 14.11 0.39
C LEU A 179 -34.86 13.19 0.62
N ARG A 180 -34.68 12.00 1.20
CA ARG A 180 -35.78 11.10 1.55
C ARG A 180 -36.71 11.68 2.61
N GLN A 181 -36.18 12.53 3.49
CA GLN A 181 -36.94 13.23 4.53
C GLN A 181 -37.54 14.56 4.05
N ASN A 182 -37.40 14.86 2.75
CA ASN A 182 -37.87 16.12 2.14
C ASN A 182 -37.31 17.40 2.81
N LYS A 183 -36.08 17.29 3.36
CA LYS A 183 -35.37 18.43 3.94
C LYS A 183 -34.75 19.28 2.83
N ASP A 184 -34.76 20.59 3.05
CA ASP A 184 -34.14 21.54 2.15
C ASP A 184 -32.60 21.29 2.11
N PRO A 185 -32.01 20.95 0.93
CA PRO A 185 -30.59 20.70 0.81
C PRO A 185 -29.72 21.95 1.11
N TYR A 186 -30.29 23.11 1.17
CA TYR A 186 -29.61 24.39 1.49
C TYR A 186 -29.82 24.82 2.95
N SER A 187 -30.49 23.99 3.76
CA SER A 187 -30.68 24.33 5.18
C SER A 187 -29.37 24.14 5.96
N PRO A 188 -29.08 24.98 6.98
CA PRO A 188 -27.88 24.86 7.80
C PRO A 188 -27.80 23.56 8.62
N GLU A 189 -28.85 22.72 8.61
CA GLU A 189 -28.95 21.45 9.34
C GLU A 189 -28.66 20.22 8.47
N VAL A 190 -28.28 20.41 7.21
CA VAL A 190 -27.85 19.40 6.24
C VAL A 190 -26.42 19.65 5.81
#